data_faa3e7a113d7171610f749605d0b2271
#
_entry.id   faa3e7a113d7171610f749605d0b2271
#
_cell.length_a   1.000
_cell.length_b   1.000
_cell.length_c   1.000
_cell.angle_alpha   90.00
_cell.angle_beta   90.00
_cell.angle_gamma   90.00
#
_symmetry.space_group_name_H-M   'P 1'
#
loop_
_entity.id
_entity.type
_entity.pdbx_description
1 polymer ?
#
loop_
_entity_poly.entity_id
_entity_poly.type
_entity_poly.pdbx_seq_one_letter_code
_entity_poly.pdbx_strand_id
1 'polypeptide(L)'
;VLDQLQNEYDIIFVIAGTNRPNDSVTKIGSPADSINSMVVNSVTKSGISPHYARKGLALSFFAKPDISYYGGSKEQFIRVCEPFNYADVSGTSYAAPWIARKLSYLIDVLGLNRELAKAMIIDSARGWDTQPTPETIALYGHGIVPIRIEQIIQSQNDEIKFLVTDISEKWNTYNYHFPIPMKDDHYPYISRATMCYFPICNRSQGVDYTNTELNLKFGRIKDDKTIYSINDDKQNPTNDIIGEDSYLYEGEARKLFRKWDNVKY
;
A
#
# COMPACT_ATOMS: atom_id res chain seq x y z
N VAL A 1 1.42 -19.89 4.27
CA VAL A 1 0.84 -20.61 3.13
C VAL A 1 0.48 -19.62 2.01
N LEU A 2 -0.40 -18.61 2.23
CA LEU A 2 -0.80 -17.68 1.14
C LEU A 2 0.39 -16.94 0.55
N ASP A 3 1.30 -16.42 1.37
CA ASP A 3 2.48 -15.70 0.89
C ASP A 3 3.42 -16.57 0.06
N GLN A 4 3.56 -17.86 0.43
CA GLN A 4 4.32 -18.84 -0.33
C GLN A 4 3.66 -19.15 -1.67
N LEU A 5 2.34 -19.40 -1.70
CA LEU A 5 1.61 -19.67 -2.93
C LEU A 5 1.71 -18.52 -3.92
N GLN A 6 1.67 -17.27 -3.45
CA GLN A 6 1.83 -16.11 -4.31
C GLN A 6 3.19 -16.06 -4.99
N ASN A 7 4.25 -16.46 -4.30
CA ASN A 7 5.59 -16.55 -4.89
C ASN A 7 5.76 -17.78 -5.80
N GLU A 8 5.17 -18.91 -5.43
CA GLU A 8 5.29 -20.16 -6.20
C GLU A 8 4.55 -20.09 -7.53
N TYR A 9 3.36 -19.48 -7.55
CA TYR A 9 2.48 -19.45 -8.72
C TYR A 9 2.42 -18.09 -9.42
N ASP A 10 3.21 -17.11 -9.01
CA ASP A 10 3.23 -15.75 -9.56
C ASP A 10 1.85 -15.08 -9.58
N ILE A 11 1.09 -15.21 -8.50
CA ILE A 11 -0.25 -14.68 -8.34
C ILE A 11 -0.33 -13.65 -7.23
N ILE A 12 -1.42 -12.89 -7.18
CA ILE A 12 -1.74 -11.98 -6.07
C ILE A 12 -3.12 -12.30 -5.52
N PHE A 13 -3.22 -12.52 -4.22
CA PHE A 13 -4.51 -12.62 -3.54
C PHE A 13 -5.02 -11.24 -3.13
N VAL A 14 -6.31 -11.00 -3.35
CA VAL A 14 -7.01 -9.85 -2.81
C VAL A 14 -7.90 -10.32 -1.66
N ILE A 15 -7.63 -9.84 -0.47
CA ILE A 15 -8.25 -10.33 0.75
C ILE A 15 -9.02 -9.20 1.44
N ALA A 16 -10.24 -9.49 1.85
CA ALA A 16 -11.03 -8.57 2.66
C ALA A 16 -10.41 -8.38 4.05
N GLY A 17 -10.36 -7.14 4.55
CA GLY A 17 -9.75 -6.78 5.83
C GLY A 17 -10.48 -7.31 7.08
N THR A 18 -11.48 -8.16 6.87
CA THR A 18 -12.34 -8.81 7.86
C THR A 18 -13.28 -7.86 8.62
N ASN A 19 -14.43 -8.38 9.02
CA ASN A 19 -15.44 -7.64 9.76
C ASN A 19 -15.41 -8.02 11.24
N ARG A 20 -15.79 -7.10 12.10
CA ARG A 20 -15.97 -7.38 13.54
C ARG A 20 -17.23 -8.20 13.73
N PRO A 21 -17.14 -9.39 14.34
CA PRO A 21 -18.34 -10.13 14.76
C PRO A 21 -18.99 -9.50 16.01
N ASN A 22 -18.17 -8.82 16.83
CA ASN A 22 -18.56 -8.09 18.04
C ASN A 22 -17.47 -7.09 18.42
N ASP A 23 -17.67 -6.31 19.47
CA ASP A 23 -16.76 -5.25 19.89
C ASP A 23 -15.43 -5.76 20.49
N SER A 24 -15.35 -7.04 20.86
CA SER A 24 -14.13 -7.63 21.43
C SER A 24 -13.07 -7.96 20.36
N VAL A 25 -13.48 -8.19 19.10
CA VAL A 25 -12.58 -8.56 18.00
C VAL A 25 -12.32 -7.36 17.11
N THR A 26 -11.30 -6.60 17.43
CA THR A 26 -11.00 -5.32 16.75
C THR A 26 -9.86 -5.38 15.77
N LYS A 27 -8.94 -6.35 15.90
CA LYS A 27 -7.73 -6.45 15.06
C LYS A 27 -7.97 -7.34 13.83
N ILE A 28 -7.29 -6.96 12.74
CA ILE A 28 -7.15 -7.80 11.55
C ILE A 28 -6.48 -9.11 11.95
N GLY A 29 -6.94 -10.20 11.40
CA GLY A 29 -6.40 -11.54 11.61
C GLY A 29 -6.44 -12.37 10.34
N SER A 30 -5.97 -13.60 10.44
CA SER A 30 -5.91 -14.50 9.28
C SER A 30 -7.27 -14.61 8.56
N PRO A 31 -7.23 -14.62 7.20
CA PRO A 31 -6.07 -14.60 6.30
C PRO A 31 -5.59 -13.19 5.91
N ALA A 32 -6.19 -12.13 6.46
CA ALA A 32 -5.87 -10.74 6.11
C ALA A 32 -4.55 -10.23 6.74
N ASP A 33 -3.79 -11.10 7.38
CA ASP A 33 -2.44 -10.91 7.87
C ASP A 33 -1.35 -11.30 6.84
N SER A 34 -1.74 -11.80 5.67
CA SER A 34 -0.83 -12.15 4.58
C SER A 34 -0.10 -10.91 4.06
N ILE A 35 1.23 -10.97 4.02
CA ILE A 35 2.11 -9.83 3.68
C ILE A 35 2.06 -9.52 2.19
N ASN A 36 2.19 -10.54 1.35
CA ASN A 36 2.22 -10.39 -0.09
C ASN A 36 0.84 -10.04 -0.68
N SER A 37 -0.23 -10.42 0.00
CA SER A 37 -1.60 -10.16 -0.48
C SER A 37 -1.97 -8.68 -0.46
N MET A 38 -2.90 -8.29 -1.31
CA MET A 38 -3.57 -6.99 -1.26
C MET A 38 -4.74 -7.08 -0.28
N VAL A 39 -4.57 -6.55 0.91
CA VAL A 39 -5.63 -6.54 1.94
C VAL A 39 -6.43 -5.24 1.85
N VAL A 40 -7.74 -5.37 1.70
CA VAL A 40 -8.66 -4.27 1.43
C VAL A 40 -9.61 -4.05 2.60
N ASN A 41 -9.52 -2.90 3.23
CA ASN A 41 -10.49 -2.49 4.23
C ASN A 41 -11.67 -1.71 3.61
N SER A 42 -12.67 -1.41 4.42
CA SER A 42 -13.90 -0.76 3.97
C SER A 42 -13.96 0.69 4.40
N VAL A 43 -14.54 1.52 3.53
CA VAL A 43 -14.95 2.88 3.85
C VAL A 43 -16.38 3.16 3.38
N THR A 44 -17.01 4.17 3.96
CA THR A 44 -18.28 4.76 3.50
C THR A 44 -18.05 5.64 2.27
N LYS A 45 -19.12 6.15 1.65
CA LYS A 45 -19.02 7.13 0.55
C LYS A 45 -18.29 8.42 0.96
N SER A 46 -18.36 8.80 2.22
CA SER A 46 -17.64 9.94 2.78
C SER A 46 -16.18 9.64 3.17
N GLY A 47 -15.69 8.43 2.90
CA GLY A 47 -14.31 8.04 3.20
C GLY A 47 -14.05 7.66 4.68
N ILE A 48 -15.10 7.51 5.48
CA ILE A 48 -14.98 7.16 6.89
C ILE A 48 -14.98 5.63 7.06
N SER A 49 -14.10 5.11 7.90
CA SER A 49 -14.07 3.69 8.23
C SER A 49 -15.33 3.29 9.01
N PRO A 50 -16.12 2.31 8.53
CA PRO A 50 -17.33 1.88 9.21
C PRO A 50 -17.00 1.08 10.47
N HIS A 51 -17.94 1.06 11.43
CA HIS A 51 -17.76 0.41 12.72
C HIS A 51 -17.37 -1.07 12.63
N TYR A 52 -17.83 -1.80 11.61
CA TYR A 52 -17.51 -3.21 11.44
C TYR A 52 -16.09 -3.47 10.95
N ALA A 53 -15.40 -2.48 10.39
CA ALA A 53 -14.03 -2.67 9.88
C ALA A 53 -13.05 -2.94 11.03
N ARG A 54 -12.18 -3.92 10.83
CA ARG A 54 -11.11 -4.20 11.80
C ARG A 54 -9.91 -3.30 11.55
N LYS A 55 -9.11 -3.12 12.60
CA LYS A 55 -7.88 -2.32 12.56
C LYS A 55 -6.66 -3.23 12.38
N GLY A 56 -5.66 -2.84 11.55
CA GLY A 56 -4.29 -3.36 11.61
C GLY A 56 -3.61 -2.86 12.89
N LEU A 57 -2.36 -3.08 13.14
CA LEU A 57 -1.32 -3.68 12.32
C LEU A 57 -1.33 -5.21 12.47
N ALA A 58 -0.98 -5.93 11.39
CA ALA A 58 -0.74 -7.36 11.51
C ALA A 58 0.61 -7.57 12.21
N LEU A 59 0.69 -8.59 13.08
CA LEU A 59 1.88 -8.90 13.89
C LEU A 59 2.47 -7.68 14.62
N SER A 60 1.67 -6.65 14.88
CA SER A 60 2.03 -5.39 15.55
C SER A 60 2.92 -4.42 14.76
N PHE A 61 3.50 -4.83 13.63
CA PHE A 61 4.43 -4.01 12.85
C PHE A 61 4.21 -4.05 11.33
N PHE A 62 3.38 -4.95 10.81
CA PHE A 62 3.03 -4.96 9.39
C PHE A 62 1.84 -4.05 9.10
N ALA A 63 2.01 -3.11 8.17
CA ALA A 63 0.93 -2.24 7.72
C ALA A 63 -0.12 -3.03 6.94
N LYS A 64 -1.18 -3.38 7.64
CA LYS A 64 -2.40 -3.96 7.10
C LYS A 64 -3.59 -3.20 7.70
N PRO A 65 -4.62 -2.92 6.92
CA PRO A 65 -4.80 -3.27 5.49
C PRO A 65 -3.78 -2.55 4.59
N ASP A 66 -3.60 -3.00 3.34
CA ASP A 66 -2.78 -2.26 2.38
C ASP A 66 -3.49 -0.98 1.92
N ILE A 67 -4.79 -1.08 1.65
CA ILE A 67 -5.62 0.02 1.14
C ILE A 67 -7.06 -0.11 1.62
N SER A 68 -7.85 0.93 1.36
CA SER A 68 -9.29 0.92 1.62
C SER A 68 -10.09 1.24 0.37
N TYR A 69 -11.31 0.71 0.32
CA TYR A 69 -12.26 0.97 -0.75
C TYR A 69 -13.70 0.95 -0.24
N TYR A 70 -14.64 1.45 -1.05
CA TYR A 70 -16.04 1.54 -0.68
C TYR A 70 -16.66 0.15 -0.45
N GLY A 71 -17.09 -0.12 0.79
CA GLY A 71 -17.74 -1.36 1.20
C GLY A 71 -19.07 -1.13 1.93
N GLY A 72 -19.52 0.12 1.98
CA GLY A 72 -20.80 0.51 2.59
C GLY A 72 -20.78 0.59 4.11
N SER A 73 -21.93 0.94 4.66
CA SER A 73 -22.22 0.95 6.10
C SER A 73 -23.70 0.62 6.33
N LYS A 74 -24.11 0.56 7.60
CA LYS A 74 -25.53 0.39 7.96
C LYS A 74 -26.42 1.55 7.49
N GLU A 75 -25.84 2.72 7.23
CA GLU A 75 -26.56 3.91 6.75
C GLU A 75 -26.40 4.13 5.24
N GLN A 76 -25.40 3.51 4.65
CA GLN A 76 -25.05 3.65 3.24
C GLN A 76 -24.72 2.28 2.64
N PHE A 77 -25.73 1.48 2.45
CA PHE A 77 -25.59 0.12 1.88
C PHE A 77 -25.09 0.14 0.43
N ILE A 78 -24.46 -0.96 0.04
CA ILE A 78 -24.23 -1.34 -1.35
C ILE A 78 -25.40 -2.23 -1.77
N ARG A 79 -26.01 -1.89 -2.90
CA ARG A 79 -27.04 -2.73 -3.52
C ARG A 79 -26.40 -3.77 -4.41
N VAL A 80 -26.65 -5.03 -4.14
CA VAL A 80 -26.17 -6.17 -4.91
C VAL A 80 -27.35 -6.95 -5.48
N CYS A 81 -27.13 -7.59 -6.66
CA CYS A 81 -28.12 -8.44 -7.26
C CYS A 81 -28.16 -9.81 -6.56
N GLU A 82 -29.34 -10.29 -6.28
CA GLU A 82 -29.63 -11.66 -5.91
C GLU A 82 -30.43 -12.34 -7.02
N PRO A 83 -30.57 -13.68 -7.05
CA PRO A 83 -31.17 -14.40 -8.18
C PRO A 83 -32.56 -13.91 -8.60
N PHE A 84 -33.34 -13.31 -7.73
CA PHE A 84 -34.68 -12.79 -8.06
C PHE A 84 -34.97 -11.42 -7.44
N ASN A 85 -33.98 -10.77 -6.83
CA ASN A 85 -34.16 -9.52 -6.11
C ASN A 85 -32.83 -8.77 -5.96
N TYR A 86 -32.86 -7.75 -5.10
CA TYR A 86 -31.69 -7.01 -4.65
C TYR A 86 -31.55 -7.16 -3.13
N ALA A 87 -30.30 -7.19 -2.65
CA ALA A 87 -29.97 -7.09 -1.24
C ALA A 87 -29.16 -5.82 -0.97
N ASP A 88 -29.46 -5.14 0.10
CA ASP A 88 -28.68 -4.03 0.61
C ASP A 88 -27.67 -4.57 1.64
N VAL A 89 -26.38 -4.46 1.34
CA VAL A 89 -25.29 -5.10 2.06
C VAL A 89 -24.19 -4.12 2.44
N SER A 90 -23.36 -4.49 3.42
CA SER A 90 -22.15 -3.78 3.76
C SER A 90 -21.10 -4.72 4.33
N GLY A 91 -19.83 -4.43 4.09
CA GLY A 91 -18.72 -5.26 4.56
C GLY A 91 -17.45 -5.11 3.73
N THR A 92 -16.31 -5.46 4.32
CA THR A 92 -15.04 -5.52 3.60
C THR A 92 -15.08 -6.50 2.43
N SER A 93 -15.93 -7.54 2.52
CA SER A 93 -16.17 -8.52 1.45
C SER A 93 -16.74 -7.90 0.16
N TYR A 94 -17.35 -6.72 0.25
CA TYR A 94 -17.88 -5.99 -0.90
C TYR A 94 -16.91 -4.93 -1.43
N ALA A 95 -15.89 -4.57 -0.65
CA ALA A 95 -14.80 -3.70 -1.10
C ALA A 95 -13.74 -4.48 -1.90
N ALA A 96 -13.33 -5.64 -1.42
CA ALA A 96 -12.25 -6.42 -1.99
C ALA A 96 -12.46 -6.81 -3.48
N PRO A 97 -13.64 -7.25 -3.96
CA PRO A 97 -13.85 -7.62 -5.36
C PRO A 97 -13.63 -6.46 -6.35
N TRP A 98 -13.89 -5.24 -5.95
CA TRP A 98 -13.62 -4.06 -6.79
C TRP A 98 -12.13 -3.82 -7.00
N ILE A 99 -11.33 -4.08 -5.98
CA ILE A 99 -9.87 -4.01 -6.07
C ILE A 99 -9.32 -5.19 -6.88
N ALA A 100 -9.87 -6.39 -6.69
CA ALA A 100 -9.52 -7.54 -7.51
C ALA A 100 -9.77 -7.26 -9.01
N ARG A 101 -10.92 -6.67 -9.35
CA ARG A 101 -11.23 -6.25 -10.73
C ARG A 101 -10.22 -5.22 -11.27
N LYS A 102 -9.79 -4.25 -10.44
CA LYS A 102 -8.80 -3.26 -10.87
C LYS A 102 -7.43 -3.90 -11.09
N LEU A 103 -7.00 -4.81 -10.21
CA LEU A 103 -5.75 -5.56 -10.37
C LEU A 103 -5.80 -6.45 -11.61
N SER A 104 -6.90 -7.18 -11.84
CA SER A 104 -7.07 -7.98 -13.05
C SER A 104 -6.99 -7.11 -14.31
N TYR A 105 -7.58 -5.94 -14.33
CA TYR A 105 -7.42 -5.01 -15.45
C TYR A 105 -5.98 -4.59 -15.68
N LEU A 106 -5.24 -4.26 -14.62
CA LEU A 106 -3.83 -3.85 -14.72
C LEU A 106 -2.94 -5.02 -15.20
N ILE A 107 -3.21 -6.23 -14.73
CA ILE A 107 -2.41 -7.42 -15.07
C ILE A 107 -2.83 -8.00 -16.41
N ASP A 108 -4.12 -8.33 -16.58
CA ASP A 108 -4.60 -9.12 -17.73
C ASP A 108 -4.83 -8.26 -18.97
N VAL A 109 -5.18 -6.98 -18.81
CA VAL A 109 -5.47 -6.08 -19.93
C VAL A 109 -4.27 -5.22 -20.29
N LEU A 110 -3.58 -4.64 -19.28
CA LEU A 110 -2.42 -3.80 -19.52
C LEU A 110 -1.08 -4.56 -19.52
N GLY A 111 -1.07 -5.82 -19.15
CA GLY A 111 0.12 -6.67 -19.19
C GLY A 111 1.16 -6.34 -18.12
N LEU A 112 0.75 -5.71 -17.02
CA LEU A 112 1.67 -5.39 -15.93
C LEU A 112 1.92 -6.63 -15.06
N ASN A 113 3.12 -6.73 -14.49
CA ASN A 113 3.35 -7.73 -13.45
C ASN A 113 2.59 -7.37 -12.15
N ARG A 114 2.43 -8.33 -11.27
CA ARG A 114 1.66 -8.19 -10.03
C ARG A 114 2.26 -7.15 -9.08
N GLU A 115 3.59 -7.03 -9.04
CA GLU A 115 4.31 -6.08 -8.19
C GLU A 115 3.99 -4.64 -8.62
N LEU A 116 4.08 -4.38 -9.91
CA LEU A 116 3.78 -3.05 -10.45
C LEU A 116 2.30 -2.72 -10.35
N ALA A 117 1.41 -3.70 -10.63
CA ALA A 117 -0.03 -3.52 -10.46
C ALA A 117 -0.39 -3.20 -9.01
N LYS A 118 0.22 -3.90 -8.03
CA LYS A 118 0.06 -3.60 -6.60
C LYS A 118 0.58 -2.21 -6.26
N ALA A 119 1.77 -1.85 -6.75
CA ALA A 119 2.36 -0.53 -6.53
C ALA A 119 1.46 0.59 -7.05
N MET A 120 0.91 0.46 -8.25
CA MET A 120 0.00 1.45 -8.84
C MET A 120 -1.29 1.62 -8.04
N ILE A 121 -1.88 0.54 -7.54
CA ILE A 121 -3.05 0.61 -6.67
C ILE A 121 -2.71 1.36 -5.38
N ILE A 122 -1.60 1.01 -4.73
CA ILE A 122 -1.15 1.67 -3.48
C ILE A 122 -0.84 3.14 -3.74
N ASP A 123 -0.11 3.45 -4.82
CA ASP A 123 0.25 4.82 -5.16
C ASP A 123 -0.97 5.70 -5.43
N SER A 124 -1.98 5.15 -6.09
CA SER A 124 -3.23 5.85 -6.37
C SER A 124 -4.08 6.12 -5.14
N ALA A 125 -3.85 5.39 -4.05
CA ALA A 125 -4.64 5.55 -2.83
C ALA A 125 -4.40 6.93 -2.21
N ARG A 126 -5.51 7.66 -1.97
CA ARG A 126 -5.51 9.00 -1.38
C ARG A 126 -5.73 8.92 0.12
N GLY A 127 -5.03 9.72 0.90
CA GLY A 127 -5.18 9.76 2.36
C GLY A 127 -3.91 10.15 3.10
N TRP A 128 -2.83 10.43 2.36
CA TRP A 128 -1.53 10.78 2.92
C TRP A 128 -1.11 12.21 2.54
N ASP A 129 -2.07 13.14 2.48
CA ASP A 129 -1.82 14.56 2.25
C ASP A 129 -1.15 15.22 3.47
N THR A 130 -1.30 14.59 4.64
CA THR A 130 -0.63 14.93 5.90
C THR A 130 0.17 13.72 6.40
N GLN A 131 1.04 13.92 7.39
CA GLN A 131 1.76 12.78 7.99
C GLN A 131 0.75 11.78 8.58
N PRO A 132 0.79 10.50 8.14
CA PRO A 132 -0.14 9.51 8.62
C PRO A 132 0.15 9.18 10.08
N THR A 133 -0.90 9.07 10.87
CA THR A 133 -0.80 8.55 12.24
C THR A 133 -0.86 7.03 12.22
N PRO A 134 -0.33 6.33 13.23
CA PRO A 134 -0.47 4.88 13.35
C PRO A 134 -1.92 4.42 13.30
N GLU A 135 -2.84 5.21 13.83
CA GLU A 135 -4.28 4.90 13.80
C GLU A 135 -4.85 5.01 12.38
N THR A 136 -4.45 6.03 11.63
CA THR A 136 -4.85 6.21 10.23
C THR A 136 -4.36 5.03 9.37
N ILE A 137 -3.10 4.64 9.53
CA ILE A 137 -2.51 3.49 8.84
C ILE A 137 -3.27 2.20 9.19
N ALA A 138 -3.54 1.99 10.48
CA ALA A 138 -4.24 0.80 10.94
C ALA A 138 -5.68 0.68 10.40
N LEU A 139 -6.34 1.79 10.08
CA LEU A 139 -7.69 1.83 9.54
C LEU A 139 -7.72 1.78 8.01
N TYR A 140 -6.90 2.58 7.37
CA TYR A 140 -7.00 2.87 5.94
C TYR A 140 -5.85 2.29 5.11
N GLY A 141 -4.80 1.77 5.74
CA GLY A 141 -3.56 1.39 5.06
C GLY A 141 -2.92 2.62 4.41
N HIS A 142 -2.57 2.48 3.14
CA HIS A 142 -2.03 3.58 2.34
C HIS A 142 -3.09 4.58 1.85
N GLY A 143 -4.35 4.39 2.20
CA GLY A 143 -5.44 5.30 1.88
C GLY A 143 -6.54 4.67 1.03
N ILE A 144 -7.38 5.54 0.44
CA ILE A 144 -8.58 5.15 -0.30
C ILE A 144 -8.29 5.14 -1.80
N VAL A 145 -8.50 4.01 -2.45
CA VAL A 145 -8.28 3.85 -3.89
C VAL A 145 -9.38 4.58 -4.68
N PRO A 146 -9.05 5.30 -5.76
CA PRO A 146 -10.02 5.99 -6.60
C PRO A 146 -11.02 5.04 -7.25
N ILE A 147 -12.23 5.57 -7.51
CA ILE A 147 -13.30 4.78 -8.15
C ILE A 147 -12.94 4.44 -9.60
N ARG A 148 -12.48 5.43 -10.36
CA ARG A 148 -12.19 5.28 -11.79
C ARG A 148 -10.80 4.72 -12.01
N ILE A 149 -10.69 3.74 -12.90
CA ILE A 149 -9.41 3.11 -13.25
C ILE A 149 -8.46 4.11 -13.94
N GLU A 150 -9.02 5.06 -14.68
CA GLU A 150 -8.25 6.11 -15.36
C GLU A 150 -7.42 6.94 -14.38
N GLN A 151 -7.94 7.17 -13.18
CA GLN A 151 -7.21 7.91 -12.12
C GLN A 151 -5.99 7.14 -11.59
N ILE A 152 -5.93 5.84 -11.84
CA ILE A 152 -4.80 4.99 -11.47
C ILE A 152 -3.75 4.99 -12.59
N ILE A 153 -4.19 4.85 -13.85
CA ILE A 153 -3.31 4.62 -14.99
C ILE A 153 -2.86 5.89 -15.72
N GLN A 154 -3.68 6.94 -15.67
CA GLN A 154 -3.36 8.18 -16.40
C GLN A 154 -2.66 9.18 -15.51
N SER A 155 -1.66 9.85 -16.07
CA SER A 155 -1.07 11.05 -15.48
C SER A 155 -2.03 12.23 -15.64
N GLN A 156 -2.07 13.11 -14.65
CA GLN A 156 -2.77 14.39 -14.75
C GLN A 156 -1.94 15.39 -15.58
N ASN A 157 -2.50 16.52 -15.95
CA ASN A 157 -1.81 17.50 -16.79
C ASN A 157 -0.51 18.05 -16.17
N ASP A 158 -0.41 18.02 -14.85
CA ASP A 158 0.71 18.48 -14.04
C ASP A 158 1.47 17.33 -13.35
N GLU A 159 1.23 16.09 -13.77
CA GLU A 159 1.82 14.89 -13.19
C GLU A 159 2.63 14.11 -14.23
N ILE A 160 3.79 13.63 -13.82
CA ILE A 160 4.58 12.66 -14.58
C ILE A 160 4.71 11.39 -13.74
N LYS A 161 4.31 10.25 -14.30
CA LYS A 161 4.44 8.93 -13.69
C LYS A 161 5.55 8.13 -14.37
N PHE A 162 6.51 7.71 -13.58
CA PHE A 162 7.55 6.79 -14.01
C PHE A 162 7.25 5.40 -13.43
N LEU A 163 7.21 4.40 -14.29
CA LEU A 163 7.02 3.00 -13.91
C LEU A 163 8.34 2.26 -14.11
N VAL A 164 8.83 1.63 -13.05
CA VAL A 164 10.08 0.86 -13.09
C VAL A 164 9.81 -0.53 -12.56
N THR A 165 10.27 -1.52 -13.30
CA THR A 165 10.29 -2.93 -12.90
C THR A 165 11.71 -3.44 -13.06
N ASP A 166 12.22 -4.06 -12.00
CA ASP A 166 13.57 -4.63 -12.02
C ASP A 166 13.66 -5.84 -11.09
N ILE A 167 14.75 -6.59 -11.20
CA ILE A 167 15.07 -7.71 -10.33
C ILE A 167 16.22 -7.27 -9.43
N SER A 168 15.98 -7.28 -8.14
CA SER A 168 17.01 -6.93 -7.17
C SER A 168 17.82 -8.15 -6.72
N GLU A 169 19.13 -7.98 -6.68
CA GLU A 169 20.05 -8.95 -6.13
C GLU A 169 20.62 -8.47 -4.79
N LYS A 170 20.99 -9.43 -3.96
CA LYS A 170 21.54 -9.16 -2.63
C LYS A 170 22.79 -8.26 -2.72
N TRP A 171 22.83 -7.25 -1.88
CA TRP A 171 23.92 -6.28 -1.76
C TRP A 171 24.14 -5.34 -2.95
N ASN A 172 23.23 -5.33 -3.93
CA ASN A 172 23.29 -4.42 -5.07
C ASN A 172 22.49 -3.15 -4.82
N THR A 173 22.96 -2.04 -5.41
CA THR A 173 22.28 -0.77 -5.44
C THR A 173 21.90 -0.44 -6.88
N TYR A 174 20.63 -0.17 -7.13
CA TYR A 174 20.10 0.20 -8.43
C TYR A 174 19.78 1.69 -8.43
N ASN A 175 20.28 2.42 -9.43
CA ASN A 175 20.06 3.85 -9.55
C ASN A 175 19.26 4.15 -10.81
N TYR A 176 18.14 4.85 -10.63
CA TYR A 176 17.30 5.32 -11.73
C TYR A 176 17.32 6.83 -11.77
N HIS A 177 17.56 7.38 -12.93
CA HIS A 177 17.64 8.84 -13.13
C HIS A 177 16.39 9.31 -13.87
N PHE A 178 15.64 10.18 -13.24
CA PHE A 178 14.44 10.76 -13.83
C PHE A 178 14.63 12.27 -14.05
N PRO A 179 14.25 12.79 -15.23
CA PRO A 179 14.22 14.22 -15.44
C PRO A 179 13.08 14.84 -14.63
N ILE A 180 13.41 15.85 -13.83
CA ILE A 180 12.40 16.63 -13.10
C ILE A 180 12.34 18.00 -13.76
N PRO A 181 11.15 18.46 -14.21
CA PRO A 181 10.99 19.79 -14.79
C PRO A 181 11.40 20.88 -13.81
N MET A 182 12.04 21.92 -14.33
CA MET A 182 12.39 23.10 -13.56
C MET A 182 11.56 24.29 -14.07
N LYS A 183 11.12 25.14 -13.18
CA LYS A 183 10.39 26.37 -13.49
C LYS A 183 11.01 27.53 -12.71
N ASP A 184 11.43 28.57 -13.41
CA ASP A 184 12.00 29.79 -12.82
C ASP A 184 13.14 29.49 -11.82
N ASP A 185 14.08 28.60 -12.20
CA ASP A 185 15.19 28.10 -11.39
C ASP A 185 14.77 27.36 -10.08
N HIS A 186 13.51 26.96 -9.98
CA HIS A 186 12.96 26.24 -8.84
C HIS A 186 12.32 24.91 -9.25
N TYR A 187 12.22 23.99 -8.29
CA TYR A 187 11.50 22.72 -8.43
C TYR A 187 10.21 22.78 -7.61
N PRO A 188 9.11 23.34 -8.16
CA PRO A 188 7.87 23.55 -7.41
C PRO A 188 7.02 22.26 -7.29
N TYR A 189 7.62 21.10 -7.55
CA TYR A 189 6.90 19.84 -7.65
C TYR A 189 7.06 18.99 -6.40
N ILE A 190 6.05 18.17 -6.15
CA ILE A 190 6.06 17.13 -5.12
C ILE A 190 6.44 15.82 -5.80
N SER A 191 7.44 15.13 -5.25
CA SER A 191 7.84 13.80 -5.72
C SER A 191 7.38 12.74 -4.72
N ARG A 192 6.84 11.64 -5.26
CA ARG A 192 6.42 10.47 -4.49
C ARG A 192 6.91 9.21 -5.17
N ALA A 193 7.39 8.26 -4.40
CA ALA A 193 7.68 6.93 -4.90
C ALA A 193 6.98 5.85 -4.08
N THR A 194 6.47 4.87 -4.77
CA THR A 194 5.89 3.68 -4.19
C THR A 194 6.65 2.47 -4.69
N MET A 195 7.16 1.67 -3.79
CA MET A 195 7.87 0.44 -4.11
C MET A 195 7.11 -0.76 -3.55
N CYS A 196 6.84 -1.72 -4.40
CA CYS A 196 6.27 -3.01 -4.02
C CYS A 196 7.21 -4.15 -4.42
N TYR A 197 7.30 -5.13 -3.57
CA TYR A 197 8.01 -6.38 -3.83
C TYR A 197 7.35 -7.52 -3.05
N PHE A 198 7.58 -8.74 -3.48
CA PHE A 198 7.02 -9.94 -2.85
C PHE A 198 8.17 -10.72 -2.20
N PRO A 199 8.45 -10.50 -0.91
CA PRO A 199 9.50 -11.23 -0.22
C PRO A 199 9.15 -12.70 -0.09
N ILE A 200 10.17 -13.53 -0.06
CA ILE A 200 10.01 -14.92 0.34
C ILE A 200 9.72 -14.94 1.84
N CYS A 201 8.61 -15.54 2.19
CA CYS A 201 8.13 -15.60 3.57
C CYS A 201 8.33 -17.00 4.14
N ASN A 202 8.94 -17.10 5.31
CA ASN A 202 9.18 -18.36 5.99
C ASN A 202 8.57 -18.36 7.40
N ARG A 203 7.54 -19.18 7.61
CA ARG A 203 6.81 -19.28 8.87
C ARG A 203 7.67 -19.62 10.09
N SER A 204 8.77 -20.33 9.91
CA SER A 204 9.64 -20.79 11.01
C SER A 204 10.65 -19.74 11.47
N GLN A 205 10.74 -18.59 10.82
CA GLN A 205 11.78 -17.58 11.09
C GLN A 205 11.35 -16.45 12.03
N GLY A 206 10.15 -16.52 12.60
CA GLY A 206 9.69 -15.52 13.58
C GLY A 206 9.70 -14.10 13.02
N VAL A 207 10.48 -13.21 13.61
CA VAL A 207 10.62 -11.80 13.19
C VAL A 207 11.25 -11.65 11.80
N ASP A 208 12.06 -12.61 11.39
CA ASP A 208 12.66 -12.70 10.05
C ASP A 208 11.76 -13.43 9.06
N TYR A 209 10.46 -13.38 9.30
CA TYR A 209 9.46 -13.98 8.42
C TYR A 209 9.65 -13.63 6.95
N THR A 210 10.13 -12.44 6.65
CA THR A 210 10.53 -12.02 5.32
C THR A 210 12.05 -11.88 5.22
N ASN A 211 12.69 -12.64 4.34
CA ASN A 211 14.15 -12.63 4.16
C ASN A 211 14.67 -11.45 3.33
N THR A 212 13.80 -10.59 2.86
CA THR A 212 14.16 -9.53 1.92
C THR A 212 13.90 -8.17 2.52
N GLU A 213 14.90 -7.31 2.50
CA GLU A 213 14.78 -5.90 2.79
C GLU A 213 15.26 -5.08 1.59
N LEU A 214 14.41 -4.17 1.09
CA LEU A 214 14.75 -3.21 0.06
C LEU A 214 14.64 -1.80 0.62
N ASN A 215 15.69 -1.01 0.41
CA ASN A 215 15.74 0.39 0.79
C ASN A 215 15.52 1.28 -0.42
N LEU A 216 14.58 2.21 -0.32
CA LEU A 216 14.33 3.21 -1.33
C LEU A 216 14.91 4.55 -0.85
N LYS A 217 15.71 5.20 -1.71
CA LYS A 217 16.27 6.53 -1.43
C LYS A 217 15.99 7.45 -2.59
N PHE A 218 15.66 8.69 -2.28
CA PHE A 218 15.55 9.78 -3.22
C PHE A 218 16.73 10.71 -3.09
N GLY A 219 17.28 11.14 -4.20
CA GLY A 219 18.38 12.10 -4.22
C GLY A 219 18.31 13.02 -5.43
N ARG A 220 18.80 14.24 -5.27
CA ARG A 220 19.05 15.17 -6.36
C ARG A 220 20.52 15.11 -6.74
N ILE A 221 20.80 14.98 -8.03
CA ILE A 221 22.14 15.05 -8.56
C ILE A 221 22.51 16.52 -8.74
N LYS A 222 23.61 16.94 -8.13
CA LYS A 222 24.20 18.28 -8.33
C LYS A 222 25.16 18.29 -9.52
N ASP A 223 25.55 19.49 -9.94
CA ASP A 223 26.47 19.70 -11.08
C ASP A 223 27.82 19.00 -10.89
N ASP A 224 28.28 18.86 -9.66
CA ASP A 224 29.49 18.12 -9.28
C ASP A 224 29.30 16.58 -9.21
N LYS A 225 28.14 16.10 -9.66
CA LYS A 225 27.70 14.69 -9.60
C LYS A 225 27.50 14.14 -8.18
N THR A 226 27.56 14.96 -7.16
CA THR A 226 27.20 14.52 -5.80
C THR A 226 25.69 14.30 -5.69
N ILE A 227 25.31 13.24 -4.98
CA ILE A 227 23.90 12.95 -4.70
C ILE A 227 23.52 13.58 -3.38
N TYR A 228 22.61 14.52 -3.43
CA TYR A 228 22.03 15.13 -2.25
C TYR A 228 20.74 14.39 -1.88
N SER A 229 20.72 13.76 -0.72
CA SER A 229 19.49 13.10 -0.25
C SER A 229 18.40 14.15 -0.04
N ILE A 230 17.24 13.87 -0.59
CA ILE A 230 16.02 14.67 -0.42
C ILE A 230 14.96 13.88 0.34
N ASN A 231 15.30 12.66 0.72
CA ASN A 231 14.49 11.96 1.69
C ASN A 231 14.48 12.77 2.97
N ASP A 232 13.29 13.07 3.44
CA ASP A 232 13.16 13.43 4.83
C ASP A 232 13.56 12.18 5.64
N ASP A 233 14.63 12.26 6.41
CA ASP A 233 15.15 11.15 7.24
C ASP A 233 14.18 10.72 8.37
N LYS A 234 12.99 11.30 8.41
CA LYS A 234 11.85 10.85 9.24
C LYS A 234 11.44 9.39 9.02
N GLN A 235 12.12 8.74 8.13
CA GLN A 235 11.98 7.30 7.91
C GLN A 235 12.98 6.47 8.73
N ASN A 236 13.82 7.08 9.48
CA ASN A 236 14.50 6.39 10.55
C ASN A 236 13.45 6.00 11.60
N PRO A 237 13.24 4.71 11.83
CA PRO A 237 12.26 4.21 12.79
C PRO A 237 12.58 4.61 14.24
N THR A 238 13.69 5.30 14.49
CA THR A 238 14.03 5.88 15.78
C THR A 238 13.09 6.98 16.22
N ASN A 239 12.21 7.49 15.32
CA ASN A 239 11.30 8.57 15.68
C ASN A 239 9.84 8.11 15.68
N ASP A 240 9.31 7.89 16.84
CA ASP A 240 7.93 8.04 17.31
C ASP A 240 6.84 7.04 16.88
N ILE A 241 6.99 6.28 15.80
CA ILE A 241 5.87 5.40 15.37
C ILE A 241 5.91 4.03 16.05
N ILE A 242 7.06 3.55 16.45
CA ILE A 242 7.25 2.16 16.90
C ILE A 242 7.86 2.03 18.29
N GLY A 243 8.19 3.09 18.99
CA GLY A 243 8.79 3.05 20.34
C GLY A 243 10.25 2.55 20.37
N GLU A 244 10.88 2.67 21.54
CA GLU A 244 12.30 2.35 21.73
C GLU A 244 12.66 0.87 21.54
N ASP A 245 11.70 -0.03 21.67
CA ASP A 245 11.87 -1.47 21.45
C ASP A 245 11.78 -1.91 19.97
N SER A 246 11.62 -0.97 19.08
CA SER A 246 11.40 -1.23 17.65
C SER A 246 12.63 -1.63 16.87
N TYR A 247 13.81 -1.50 17.42
CA TYR A 247 15.05 -1.83 16.70
C TYR A 247 15.09 -3.30 16.25
N LEU A 248 14.43 -4.21 16.97
CA LEU A 248 14.28 -5.61 16.59
C LEU A 248 13.44 -5.79 15.31
N TYR A 249 12.51 -4.87 15.08
CA TYR A 249 11.58 -4.88 13.96
C TYR A 249 11.89 -3.81 12.91
N GLU A 250 13.00 -3.12 13.05
CA GLU A 250 13.36 -1.98 12.20
C GLU A 250 13.32 -2.33 10.71
N GLY A 251 13.92 -3.45 10.33
CA GLY A 251 13.91 -3.93 8.96
C GLY A 251 12.49 -4.21 8.45
N GLU A 252 11.66 -4.86 9.25
CA GLU A 252 10.29 -5.21 8.89
C GLU A 252 9.37 -3.99 8.81
N ALA A 253 9.47 -3.09 9.76
CA ALA A 253 8.74 -1.84 9.73
C ALA A 253 9.10 -1.01 8.48
N ARG A 254 10.37 -0.90 8.17
CA ARG A 254 10.85 -0.24 6.95
C ARG A 254 10.33 -0.89 5.69
N LYS A 255 10.20 -2.21 5.62
CA LYS A 255 9.70 -2.93 4.45
C LYS A 255 8.26 -2.56 4.13
N LEU A 256 7.48 -2.23 5.11
CA LEU A 256 6.03 -2.20 5.02
C LEU A 256 5.42 -0.81 5.01
N PHE A 257 6.04 0.13 5.68
CA PHE A 257 5.60 1.53 5.70
C PHE A 257 6.15 2.34 4.52
N ARG A 258 6.54 1.68 3.45
CA ARG A 258 7.19 2.34 2.30
C ARG A 258 6.25 2.69 1.18
N LYS A 259 5.21 3.42 1.49
CA LYS A 259 4.76 4.49 0.62
C LYS A 259 5.60 5.71 1.01
N TRP A 260 6.49 6.08 0.13
CA TRP A 260 7.31 7.26 0.34
C TRP A 260 6.50 8.48 0.01
N ASP A 261 6.26 9.23 1.06
CA ASP A 261 5.49 10.44 0.97
C ASP A 261 6.24 11.54 0.25
N ASN A 262 5.46 12.49 -0.14
CA ASN A 262 5.81 13.71 -0.81
C ASN A 262 7.15 14.27 -0.33
N VAL A 263 8.10 14.31 -1.24
CA VAL A 263 9.32 15.06 -1.02
C VAL A 263 9.11 16.44 -1.63
N LYS A 264 9.13 17.46 -0.80
CA LYS A 264 9.10 18.85 -1.24
C LYS A 264 10.52 19.30 -1.57
N TYR A 265 10.68 19.95 -2.71
CA TYR A 265 11.85 20.70 -3.10
C TYR A 265 11.71 22.15 -2.74
#